data_a98c863c9849988dd7e4e2ef1cf549f3
#
_entry.id   a98c863c9849988dd7e4e2ef1cf549f3
#
_cell.length_a   1.000
_cell.length_b   1.000
_cell.length_c   1.000
_cell.angle_alpha   90.00
_cell.angle_beta   90.00
_cell.angle_gamma   90.00
#
_symmetry.space_group_name_H-M   'P 1'
#
loop_
_entity.id
_entity.type
_entity.pdbx_description
1 polymer ?
#
loop_
_entity_poly.entity_id
_entity_poly.type
_entity_poly.pdbx_seq_one_letter_code
_entity_poly.pdbx_strand_id
1 'polypeptide(L)'
;MKHRTGQSSISVMLASVCSIVSFLCCTVRDDRDVCPSRLELDCTGLGPGEVLLVLRSEGVLDHADTISLPDALGADGTWRGDVPGRLCAISIFSPVEAVATPREGYVVGKECAPVLAWSRCFVPERPLYNFSVKLGKEYCRITLRGVGDLPEGMSCRLRSRVDGIKPGGELSTGDCEVEAVLQSDGSRVANVLRQRDDSLLLEIVEKDGEGEKVCRSFALGGILIKAGYDWDAPDLEDLVLDVDFAKGLLGLKTDKWSKTFEFAFVF
;
A
#
# COMPACT_ATOMS: atom_id res chain seq x y z
N MET A 1 -13.72 59.01 -67.92
CA MET A 1 -13.77 59.53 -66.51
C MET A 1 -14.48 58.53 -65.62
N LYS A 2 -13.83 58.19 -64.47
CA LYS A 2 -14.35 57.56 -63.26
C LYS A 2 -15.03 56.22 -63.31
N HIS A 3 -14.32 55.19 -62.89
CA HIS A 3 -14.78 54.33 -61.82
C HIS A 3 -13.61 53.47 -61.29
N ARG A 4 -12.97 53.89 -60.23
CA ARG A 4 -12.06 53.10 -59.38
C ARG A 4 -12.19 53.60 -57.96
N THR A 5 -13.12 53.08 -57.19
CA THR A 5 -13.09 53.19 -55.72
C THR A 5 -14.13 52.23 -55.11
N GLY A 6 -13.92 50.93 -55.16
CA GLY A 6 -14.83 49.96 -54.51
C GLY A 6 -14.18 48.71 -54.01
N GLN A 7 -12.94 48.40 -54.42
CA GLN A 7 -12.33 47.10 -54.09
C GLN A 7 -11.41 47.10 -52.87
N SER A 8 -11.00 48.23 -52.34
CA SER A 8 -10.06 48.31 -51.22
C SER A 8 -10.72 48.10 -49.84
N SER A 9 -12.00 48.52 -49.69
CA SER A 9 -12.69 48.41 -48.40
C SER A 9 -13.11 47.01 -47.99
N ILE A 10 -13.44 46.15 -48.96
CA ILE A 10 -13.88 44.77 -48.69
C ILE A 10 -12.70 43.89 -48.26
N SER A 11 -11.53 44.08 -48.89
CA SER A 11 -10.31 43.30 -48.53
C SER A 11 -9.80 43.61 -47.14
N VAL A 12 -9.91 44.90 -46.69
CA VAL A 12 -9.52 45.29 -45.32
C VAL A 12 -10.49 44.75 -44.27
N MET A 13 -11.78 44.72 -44.55
CA MET A 13 -12.78 44.08 -43.63
C MET A 13 -12.60 42.59 -43.54
N LEU A 14 -12.32 41.86 -44.61
CA LEU A 14 -12.09 40.43 -44.57
C LEU A 14 -10.83 40.06 -43.77
N ALA A 15 -9.73 40.83 -43.92
CA ALA A 15 -8.51 40.61 -43.19
C ALA A 15 -8.69 40.88 -41.68
N SER A 16 -9.51 41.91 -41.29
CA SER A 16 -9.81 42.23 -39.91
C SER A 16 -10.66 41.17 -39.23
N VAL A 17 -11.65 40.58 -39.94
CA VAL A 17 -12.50 39.51 -39.42
C VAL A 17 -11.70 38.20 -39.25
N CYS A 18 -10.81 37.84 -40.18
CA CYS A 18 -9.91 36.69 -40.03
C CYS A 18 -8.95 36.84 -38.82
N SER A 19 -8.42 38.04 -38.56
CA SER A 19 -7.56 38.28 -37.40
C SER A 19 -8.31 38.16 -36.09
N ILE A 20 -9.55 38.64 -35.99
CA ILE A 20 -10.38 38.50 -34.77
C ILE A 20 -10.76 37.06 -34.51
N VAL A 21 -11.07 36.25 -35.52
CA VAL A 21 -11.37 34.83 -35.39
C VAL A 21 -10.14 34.03 -34.94
N SER A 22 -8.93 34.43 -35.38
CA SER A 22 -7.68 33.79 -34.96
C SER A 22 -7.36 34.12 -33.48
N PHE A 23 -7.71 35.29 -32.96
CA PHE A 23 -7.55 35.59 -31.54
C PHE A 23 -8.60 34.92 -30.66
N LEU A 24 -9.81 34.67 -31.14
CA LEU A 24 -10.85 33.93 -30.42
C LEU A 24 -10.55 32.43 -30.32
N CYS A 25 -9.85 31.83 -31.27
CA CYS A 25 -9.38 30.47 -31.21
C CYS A 25 -8.29 30.21 -30.15
N CYS A 26 -7.53 31.27 -29.75
CA CYS A 26 -6.50 31.13 -28.72
C CYS A 26 -7.00 31.25 -27.28
N THR A 27 -8.21 31.78 -27.06
CA THR A 27 -8.79 31.93 -25.71
C THR A 27 -9.65 30.79 -25.25
N VAL A 28 -9.90 29.75 -26.09
CA VAL A 28 -10.64 28.54 -25.73
C VAL A 28 -9.72 27.43 -25.20
N ARG A 29 -8.48 27.77 -24.83
CA ARG A 29 -7.49 26.78 -24.36
C ARG A 29 -7.53 26.51 -22.86
N ASP A 30 -8.25 27.28 -22.06
CA ASP A 30 -8.19 27.16 -20.61
C ASP A 30 -9.20 26.17 -20.00
N ASP A 31 -10.17 25.66 -20.76
CA ASP A 31 -11.17 24.68 -20.28
C ASP A 31 -11.10 23.32 -20.98
N ARG A 32 -10.01 23.00 -21.65
CA ARG A 32 -9.83 21.61 -22.05
C ARG A 32 -9.37 20.86 -20.82
N ASP A 33 -10.22 19.97 -20.33
CA ASP A 33 -9.79 18.87 -19.48
C ASP A 33 -8.45 18.38 -20.02
N VAL A 34 -7.44 18.39 -19.17
CA VAL A 34 -6.08 17.96 -19.55
C VAL A 34 -6.22 16.60 -20.21
N CYS A 35 -5.79 16.48 -21.46
CA CYS A 35 -5.90 15.19 -22.17
C CYS A 35 -5.39 14.09 -21.27
N PRO A 36 -6.12 12.98 -21.14
CA PRO A 36 -5.69 11.87 -20.31
C PRO A 36 -4.30 11.42 -20.74
N SER A 37 -3.45 11.15 -19.79
CA SER A 37 -2.14 10.56 -20.04
C SER A 37 -2.27 9.05 -20.14
N ARG A 38 -1.50 8.44 -21.02
CA ARG A 38 -1.40 6.98 -21.10
C ARG A 38 -0.48 6.45 -20.01
N LEU A 39 -0.93 5.44 -19.29
CA LEU A 39 -0.16 4.71 -18.31
C LEU A 39 0.18 3.31 -18.83
N GLU A 40 1.44 2.95 -18.77
CA GLU A 40 1.94 1.62 -19.06
C GLU A 40 2.65 1.05 -17.83
N LEU A 41 2.23 -0.14 -17.40
CA LEU A 41 2.81 -0.86 -16.28
C LEU A 41 3.50 -2.12 -16.81
N ASP A 42 4.81 -2.14 -16.74
CA ASP A 42 5.60 -3.33 -17.02
C ASP A 42 5.46 -4.32 -15.87
N CYS A 43 4.70 -5.38 -16.10
CA CYS A 43 4.41 -6.46 -15.17
C CYS A 43 5.21 -7.74 -15.47
N THR A 44 6.21 -7.69 -16.34
CA THR A 44 7.00 -8.88 -16.77
C THR A 44 7.69 -9.59 -15.60
N GLY A 45 7.98 -8.87 -14.51
CA GLY A 45 8.58 -9.42 -13.28
C GLY A 45 7.59 -10.08 -12.32
N LEU A 46 6.28 -10.02 -12.62
CA LEU A 46 5.26 -10.63 -11.76
C LEU A 46 5.02 -12.09 -12.18
N GLY A 47 4.87 -12.96 -11.18
CA GLY A 47 4.47 -14.35 -11.42
C GLY A 47 3.01 -14.46 -11.91
N PRO A 48 2.59 -15.64 -12.40
CA PRO A 48 1.20 -15.88 -12.76
C PRO A 48 0.30 -15.81 -11.52
N GLY A 49 -0.91 -15.31 -11.66
CA GLY A 49 -1.89 -15.19 -10.60
C GLY A 49 -2.80 -13.99 -10.78
N GLU A 50 -3.63 -13.73 -9.78
CA GLU A 50 -4.49 -12.56 -9.76
C GLU A 50 -3.89 -11.45 -8.90
N VAL A 51 -3.97 -10.23 -9.39
CA VAL A 51 -3.59 -9.02 -8.66
C VAL A 51 -4.74 -8.01 -8.70
N LEU A 52 -4.87 -7.23 -7.66
CA LEU A 52 -5.79 -6.09 -7.64
C LEU A 52 -5.06 -4.82 -8.06
N LEU A 53 -5.48 -4.23 -9.16
CA LEU A 53 -5.07 -2.90 -9.59
C LEU A 53 -6.07 -1.85 -9.10
N VAL A 54 -5.58 -0.84 -8.41
CA VAL A 54 -6.39 0.29 -7.92
C VAL A 54 -5.79 1.59 -8.42
N LEU A 55 -6.60 2.42 -9.06
CA LEU A 55 -6.26 3.78 -9.48
C LEU A 55 -7.20 4.78 -8.81
N ARG A 56 -6.65 5.79 -8.18
CA ARG A 56 -7.38 6.92 -7.60
C ARG A 56 -6.84 8.25 -8.11
N SER A 57 -7.74 9.18 -8.40
CA SER A 57 -7.39 10.56 -8.73
C SER A 57 -8.01 11.50 -7.71
N GLU A 58 -7.18 12.37 -7.09
CA GLU A 58 -7.61 13.34 -6.07
C GLU A 58 -8.47 12.71 -4.95
N GLY A 59 -8.14 11.45 -4.58
CA GLY A 59 -8.87 10.70 -3.55
C GLY A 59 -10.17 10.02 -4.00
N VAL A 60 -10.57 10.20 -5.26
CA VAL A 60 -11.72 9.50 -5.86
C VAL A 60 -11.23 8.20 -6.51
N LEU A 61 -11.98 7.13 -6.33
CA LEU A 61 -11.71 5.86 -7.00
C LEU A 61 -12.09 5.96 -8.48
N ASP A 62 -11.10 5.95 -9.38
CA ASP A 62 -11.34 5.95 -10.84
C ASP A 62 -11.46 4.53 -11.38
N HIS A 63 -10.66 3.60 -10.84
CA HIS A 63 -10.59 2.22 -11.32
C HIS A 63 -10.17 1.28 -10.19
N ALA A 64 -10.86 0.16 -10.09
CA ALA A 64 -10.43 -0.98 -9.29
C ALA A 64 -10.83 -2.25 -10.01
N ASP A 65 -9.86 -3.05 -10.41
CA ASP A 65 -10.08 -4.27 -11.16
C ASP A 65 -9.12 -5.39 -10.74
N THR A 66 -9.63 -6.61 -10.74
CA THR A 66 -8.82 -7.80 -10.57
C THR A 66 -8.25 -8.19 -11.92
N ILE A 67 -6.94 -8.18 -12.03
CA ILE A 67 -6.21 -8.49 -13.24
C ILE A 67 -5.63 -9.90 -13.12
N SER A 68 -6.04 -10.78 -14.02
CA SER A 68 -5.45 -12.11 -14.16
C SER A 68 -4.16 -12.05 -14.98
N LEU A 69 -3.04 -12.42 -14.38
CA LEU A 69 -1.72 -12.45 -15.03
C LEU A 69 -1.42 -13.84 -15.59
N PRO A 70 -0.96 -13.99 -16.84
CA PRO A 70 -0.61 -12.94 -17.83
C PRO A 70 -1.76 -12.50 -18.74
N ASP A 71 -2.97 -13.03 -18.61
CA ASP A 71 -4.04 -12.93 -19.62
C ASP A 71 -4.49 -11.48 -19.91
N ALA A 72 -4.45 -10.61 -18.89
CA ALA A 72 -4.83 -9.20 -19.04
C ALA A 72 -3.71 -8.30 -19.56
N LEU A 73 -2.52 -8.87 -19.83
CA LEU A 73 -1.37 -8.12 -20.31
C LEU A 73 -1.29 -8.16 -21.82
N GLY A 74 -0.70 -7.13 -22.43
CA GLY A 74 -0.25 -7.19 -23.81
C GLY A 74 0.81 -8.27 -24.04
N ALA A 75 1.08 -8.60 -25.30
CA ALA A 75 2.10 -9.59 -25.66
C ALA A 75 3.52 -9.27 -25.14
N ASP A 76 3.75 -8.03 -24.73
CA ASP A 76 4.97 -7.50 -24.15
C ASP A 76 4.97 -7.53 -22.59
N GLY A 77 3.95 -8.13 -21.97
CA GLY A 77 3.83 -8.20 -20.52
C GLY A 77 3.42 -6.87 -19.86
N THR A 78 2.88 -5.93 -20.64
CA THR A 78 2.52 -4.59 -20.19
C THR A 78 1.00 -4.42 -20.06
N TRP A 79 0.55 -3.96 -18.88
CA TRP A 79 -0.81 -3.43 -18.73
C TRP A 79 -0.87 -1.98 -19.21
N ARG A 80 -1.98 -1.60 -19.85
CA ARG A 80 -2.16 -0.25 -20.41
C ARG A 80 -3.52 0.33 -20.03
N GLY A 81 -3.52 1.60 -19.63
CA GLY A 81 -4.71 2.35 -19.30
C GLY A 81 -4.50 3.86 -19.45
N ASP A 82 -5.59 4.60 -19.33
CA ASP A 82 -5.56 6.06 -19.34
C ASP A 82 -5.74 6.59 -17.93
N VAL A 83 -5.03 7.68 -17.60
CA VAL A 83 -5.10 8.37 -16.32
C VAL A 83 -5.43 9.84 -16.51
N PRO A 84 -6.30 10.43 -15.67
CA PRO A 84 -6.66 11.85 -15.77
C PRO A 84 -5.45 12.73 -15.44
N GLY A 85 -5.42 13.96 -15.99
CA GLY A 85 -4.34 14.93 -15.80
C GLY A 85 -4.30 15.61 -14.44
N ARG A 86 -4.50 14.86 -13.36
CA ARG A 86 -4.50 15.31 -11.96
C ARG A 86 -3.75 14.32 -11.07
N LEU A 87 -3.53 14.66 -9.80
CA LEU A 87 -2.82 13.77 -8.88
C LEU A 87 -3.44 12.38 -8.86
N CYS A 88 -2.66 11.40 -9.26
CA CYS A 88 -3.02 9.99 -9.30
C CYS A 88 -2.24 9.20 -8.25
N ALA A 89 -2.94 8.28 -7.59
CA ALA A 89 -2.37 7.25 -6.75
C ALA A 89 -2.71 5.89 -7.37
N ILE A 90 -1.70 5.09 -7.69
CA ILE A 90 -1.87 3.76 -8.25
C ILE A 90 -1.24 2.73 -7.33
N SER A 91 -1.91 1.58 -7.18
CA SER A 91 -1.39 0.46 -6.41
C SER A 91 -1.75 -0.87 -7.05
N ILE A 92 -0.87 -1.83 -6.89
CA ILE A 92 -1.09 -3.24 -7.22
C ILE A 92 -0.88 -4.04 -5.95
N PHE A 93 -1.87 -4.88 -5.61
CA PHE A 93 -1.85 -5.74 -4.42
C PHE A 93 -1.96 -7.21 -4.82
N SER A 94 -1.26 -8.07 -4.08
CA SER A 94 -1.34 -9.53 -4.19
C SER A 94 -1.18 -10.18 -2.81
N PRO A 95 -1.94 -11.21 -2.45
CA PRO A 95 -3.08 -11.76 -3.20
C PRO A 95 -4.32 -10.85 -3.11
N VAL A 96 -5.28 -11.06 -4.01
CA VAL A 96 -6.52 -10.25 -4.07
C VAL A 96 -7.34 -10.38 -2.79
N GLU A 97 -7.35 -11.56 -2.18
CA GLU A 97 -8.08 -11.87 -0.94
C GLU A 97 -7.56 -11.09 0.27
N ALA A 98 -6.33 -10.58 0.21
CA ALA A 98 -5.78 -9.74 1.26
C ALA A 98 -6.44 -8.36 1.32
N VAL A 99 -7.24 -7.99 0.31
CA VAL A 99 -7.91 -6.70 0.21
C VAL A 99 -9.37 -6.82 0.63
N ALA A 100 -9.71 -6.36 1.83
CA ALA A 100 -11.05 -6.52 2.40
C ALA A 100 -12.13 -5.70 1.69
N THR A 101 -11.78 -4.57 1.09
CA THR A 101 -12.69 -3.69 0.35
C THR A 101 -12.06 -3.24 -0.96
N PRO A 102 -12.12 -4.07 -2.03
CA PRO A 102 -11.51 -3.74 -3.32
C PRO A 102 -11.90 -2.36 -3.86
N ARG A 103 -13.16 -1.95 -3.64
CA ARG A 103 -13.67 -0.64 -4.08
C ARG A 103 -13.00 0.55 -3.39
N GLU A 104 -12.54 0.38 -2.16
CA GLU A 104 -11.85 1.42 -1.40
C GLU A 104 -10.34 1.31 -1.52
N GLY A 105 -9.83 0.17 -2.02
CA GLY A 105 -8.41 -0.08 -2.20
C GLY A 105 -7.64 -0.08 -0.87
N TYR A 106 -8.24 -0.61 0.19
CA TYR A 106 -7.62 -0.83 1.48
C TYR A 106 -7.27 -2.29 1.65
N VAL A 107 -6.06 -2.54 2.11
CA VAL A 107 -5.69 -3.83 2.69
C VAL A 107 -6.01 -3.75 4.18
N VAL A 108 -7.01 -4.48 4.62
CA VAL A 108 -7.41 -4.48 6.04
C VAL A 108 -6.65 -5.58 6.77
N GLY A 109 -5.94 -5.19 7.81
CA GLY A 109 -5.09 -6.09 8.61
C GLY A 109 -5.82 -7.05 9.56
N LYS A 110 -7.15 -7.23 9.49
CA LYS A 110 -7.91 -8.01 10.50
C LYS A 110 -7.44 -9.44 10.73
N GLU A 111 -6.92 -10.10 9.72
CA GLU A 111 -6.25 -11.41 9.84
C GLU A 111 -4.80 -11.34 9.38
N CYS A 112 -4.34 -10.14 9.08
CA CYS A 112 -3.06 -9.79 8.51
C CYS A 112 -2.56 -10.81 7.49
N ALA A 113 -3.33 -10.98 6.42
CA ALA A 113 -2.94 -11.83 5.32
C ALA A 113 -1.57 -11.38 4.77
N PRO A 114 -0.74 -12.31 4.30
CA PRO A 114 0.52 -11.94 3.63
C PRO A 114 0.20 -11.08 2.41
N VAL A 115 0.58 -9.80 2.44
CA VAL A 115 0.32 -8.86 1.35
C VAL A 115 1.62 -8.38 0.72
N LEU A 116 1.66 -8.47 -0.61
CA LEU A 116 2.66 -7.84 -1.45
C LEU A 116 2.02 -6.63 -2.11
N ALA A 117 2.72 -5.53 -2.19
CA ALA A 117 2.20 -4.33 -2.83
C ALA A 117 3.29 -3.59 -3.63
N TRP A 118 2.82 -2.88 -4.63
CA TRP A 118 3.56 -1.84 -5.33
C TRP A 118 2.65 -0.62 -5.44
N SER A 119 3.20 0.57 -5.17
CA SER A 119 2.42 1.80 -5.16
C SER A 119 3.20 2.99 -5.71
N ARG A 120 2.48 3.92 -6.35
CA ARG A 120 3.02 5.18 -6.86
C ARG A 120 1.99 6.31 -6.76
N CYS A 121 2.48 7.49 -6.37
CA CYS A 121 1.75 8.75 -6.52
C CYS A 121 2.48 9.61 -7.54
N PHE A 122 1.75 10.21 -8.48
CA PHE A 122 2.31 11.10 -9.51
C PHE A 122 1.25 12.05 -10.05
N VAL A 123 1.70 13.17 -10.60
CA VAL A 123 0.84 14.08 -11.37
C VAL A 123 1.17 13.87 -12.85
N PRO A 124 0.19 13.48 -13.69
CA PRO A 124 0.41 13.28 -15.11
C PRO A 124 0.63 14.63 -15.83
N GLU A 125 1.89 14.93 -16.15
CA GLU A 125 2.31 16.13 -16.91
C GLU A 125 2.79 15.78 -18.32
N ARG A 126 2.88 14.50 -18.64
CA ARG A 126 3.38 13.96 -19.91
C ARG A 126 2.33 13.06 -20.56
N PRO A 127 2.33 12.93 -21.88
CA PRO A 127 1.36 12.09 -22.58
C PRO A 127 1.49 10.59 -22.27
N LEU A 128 2.66 10.14 -21.79
CA LEU A 128 2.94 8.73 -21.49
C LEU A 128 3.77 8.59 -20.21
N TYR A 129 3.37 7.64 -19.36
CA TYR A 129 4.09 7.19 -18.17
C TYR A 129 4.33 5.70 -18.24
N ASN A 130 5.58 5.29 -18.02
CA ASN A 130 5.99 3.90 -17.94
C ASN A 130 6.54 3.63 -16.54
N PHE A 131 6.00 2.60 -15.86
CA PHE A 131 6.51 2.12 -14.59
C PHE A 131 6.78 0.63 -14.65
N SER A 132 7.93 0.21 -14.13
CA SER A 132 8.19 -1.21 -13.87
C SER A 132 7.61 -1.57 -12.50
N VAL A 133 6.81 -2.62 -12.46
CA VAL A 133 6.13 -3.09 -11.26
C VAL A 133 6.97 -4.16 -10.58
N LYS A 134 7.33 -3.90 -9.33
CA LYS A 134 7.96 -4.89 -8.46
C LYS A 134 7.22 -4.90 -7.13
N LEU A 135 6.50 -5.97 -6.85
CA LEU A 135 5.80 -6.12 -5.58
C LEU A 135 6.80 -6.27 -4.43
N GLY A 136 6.67 -5.41 -3.44
CA GLY A 136 7.40 -5.47 -2.17
C GLY A 136 6.58 -6.15 -1.09
N LYS A 137 7.26 -6.71 -0.10
CA LYS A 137 6.64 -7.36 1.05
C LYS A 137 6.23 -6.31 2.08
N GLU A 138 4.93 -6.11 2.27
CA GLU A 138 4.36 -5.09 3.15
C GLU A 138 3.95 -5.65 4.54
N TYR A 139 4.31 -6.87 4.84
CA TYR A 139 4.06 -7.51 6.13
C TYR A 139 5.35 -8.10 6.69
N CYS A 140 5.41 -8.20 8.01
CA CYS A 140 6.43 -8.95 8.73
C CYS A 140 5.77 -10.18 9.35
N ARG A 141 6.29 -11.37 9.05
CA ARG A 141 5.89 -12.60 9.74
C ARG A 141 6.68 -12.72 11.04
N ILE A 142 5.95 -12.72 12.14
CA ILE A 142 6.52 -12.86 13.49
C ILE A 142 6.28 -14.28 13.99
N THR A 143 7.36 -15.00 14.26
CA THR A 143 7.33 -16.33 14.87
C THR A 143 7.71 -16.23 16.34
N LEU A 144 6.79 -16.56 17.23
CA LEU A 144 6.97 -16.56 18.68
C LEU A 144 7.36 -17.98 19.13
N ARG A 145 8.52 -18.12 19.77
CA ARG A 145 9.00 -19.36 20.39
C ARG A 145 9.03 -19.22 21.90
N GLY A 146 8.98 -20.34 22.62
CA GLY A 146 8.92 -20.34 24.10
C GLY A 146 7.56 -19.95 24.67
N VAL A 147 6.54 -19.82 23.83
CA VAL A 147 5.14 -19.48 24.19
C VAL A 147 4.18 -20.65 23.94
N GLY A 148 4.69 -21.83 23.54
CA GLY A 148 3.87 -22.99 23.19
C GLY A 148 3.15 -23.59 24.41
N ASP A 149 3.76 -23.48 25.59
CA ASP A 149 3.26 -24.06 26.85
C ASP A 149 2.43 -23.04 27.66
N LEU A 150 1.77 -22.10 26.96
CA LEU A 150 0.81 -21.24 27.65
C LEU A 150 -0.30 -22.08 28.27
N PRO A 151 -0.75 -21.74 29.51
CA PRO A 151 -1.89 -22.39 30.13
C PRO A 151 -3.12 -22.41 29.21
N GLU A 152 -3.99 -23.40 29.41
CA GLU A 152 -5.28 -23.48 28.73
C GLU A 152 -6.06 -22.17 28.94
N GLY A 153 -6.69 -21.66 27.89
CA GLY A 153 -7.37 -20.37 27.89
C GLY A 153 -6.48 -19.16 27.61
N MET A 154 -5.16 -19.33 27.52
CA MET A 154 -4.26 -18.23 27.17
C MET A 154 -3.87 -18.23 25.70
N SER A 155 -3.79 -17.03 25.13
CA SER A 155 -3.34 -16.79 23.75
C SER A 155 -2.33 -15.63 23.69
N CYS A 156 -1.64 -15.54 22.55
CA CYS A 156 -0.79 -14.39 22.23
C CYS A 156 -1.43 -13.61 21.08
N ARG A 157 -1.44 -12.30 21.19
CA ARG A 157 -1.84 -11.42 20.08
C ARG A 157 -0.85 -10.27 19.87
N LEU A 158 -0.79 -9.80 18.65
CA LEU A 158 -0.10 -8.59 18.26
C LEU A 158 -1.12 -7.50 18.06
N ARG A 159 -0.90 -6.35 18.66
CA ARG A 159 -1.76 -5.18 18.51
C ARG A 159 -0.95 -4.04 17.91
N SER A 160 -1.48 -3.42 16.86
CA SER A 160 -0.85 -2.29 16.18
C SER A 160 -1.85 -1.16 15.92
N ARG A 161 -1.33 0.00 15.49
CA ARG A 161 -2.14 1.13 15.03
C ARG A 161 -2.17 1.26 13.50
N VAL A 162 -1.71 0.25 12.80
CA VAL A 162 -1.79 0.17 11.33
C VAL A 162 -2.74 -0.95 10.97
N ASP A 163 -3.85 -0.61 10.33
CA ASP A 163 -4.91 -1.52 9.94
C ASP A 163 -5.00 -1.75 8.42
N GLY A 164 -4.16 -1.08 7.63
CA GLY A 164 -4.19 -1.25 6.18
C GLY A 164 -3.18 -0.42 5.41
N ILE A 165 -3.23 -0.55 4.09
CA ILE A 165 -2.43 0.20 3.11
C ILE A 165 -3.40 0.83 2.11
N LYS A 166 -3.35 2.16 2.00
CA LYS A 166 -4.13 2.92 1.04
C LYS A 166 -3.50 2.88 -0.35
N PRO A 167 -4.27 3.12 -1.42
CA PRO A 167 -3.70 3.39 -2.73
C PRO A 167 -2.67 4.53 -2.66
N GLY A 168 -1.54 4.33 -3.35
CA GLY A 168 -0.39 5.23 -3.23
C GLY A 168 0.63 4.81 -2.17
N GLY A 169 0.34 3.76 -1.37
CA GLY A 169 1.28 3.18 -0.40
C GLY A 169 1.25 3.83 0.99
N GLU A 170 0.34 4.78 1.23
CA GLU A 170 0.16 5.36 2.56
C GLU A 170 -0.44 4.32 3.52
N LEU A 171 0.14 4.19 4.72
CA LEU A 171 -0.41 3.32 5.76
C LEU A 171 -1.70 3.91 6.35
N SER A 172 -2.72 3.10 6.48
CA SER A 172 -3.96 3.45 7.17
C SER A 172 -3.76 3.36 8.68
N THR A 173 -4.34 4.32 9.42
CA THR A 173 -4.26 4.35 10.88
C THR A 173 -5.57 3.85 11.47
N GLY A 174 -5.49 2.74 12.19
CA GLY A 174 -6.60 2.11 12.90
C GLY A 174 -6.08 1.04 13.84
N ASP A 175 -6.91 0.61 14.78
CA ASP A 175 -6.57 -0.49 15.68
C ASP A 175 -6.64 -1.83 14.92
N CYS A 176 -5.53 -2.57 14.96
CA CYS A 176 -5.40 -3.90 14.39
C CYS A 176 -4.94 -4.87 15.47
N GLU A 177 -5.67 -5.96 15.64
CA GLU A 177 -5.35 -7.04 16.57
C GLU A 177 -5.27 -8.35 15.80
N VAL A 178 -4.13 -9.04 15.91
CA VAL A 178 -3.87 -10.30 15.21
C VAL A 178 -3.50 -11.37 16.24
N GLU A 179 -4.30 -12.41 16.32
CA GLU A 179 -3.99 -13.56 17.20
C GLU A 179 -2.90 -14.42 16.56
N ALA A 180 -1.88 -14.77 17.34
CA ALA A 180 -0.81 -15.63 16.88
C ALA A 180 -1.25 -17.10 16.89
N VAL A 181 -1.24 -17.73 15.70
CA VAL A 181 -1.73 -19.10 15.46
C VAL A 181 -0.69 -20.11 15.88
N LEU A 182 -1.08 -21.08 16.72
CA LEU A 182 -0.23 -22.18 17.16
C LEU A 182 0.14 -23.08 15.98
N GLN A 183 1.42 -23.37 15.84
CA GLN A 183 1.97 -24.28 14.84
C GLN A 183 2.25 -25.66 15.45
N SER A 184 2.47 -26.66 14.57
CA SER A 184 2.76 -28.04 14.99
C SER A 184 4.06 -28.20 15.77
N ASP A 185 5.01 -27.28 15.64
CA ASP A 185 6.28 -27.23 16.34
C ASP A 185 6.22 -26.53 17.70
N GLY A 186 5.03 -26.12 18.14
CA GLY A 186 4.81 -25.38 19.38
C GLY A 186 5.11 -23.88 19.28
N SER A 187 5.56 -23.38 18.15
CA SER A 187 5.66 -21.94 17.91
C SER A 187 4.30 -21.32 17.63
N ARG A 188 4.19 -20.01 17.77
CA ARG A 188 3.00 -19.26 17.34
C ARG A 188 3.41 -18.24 16.27
N VAL A 189 2.57 -18.08 15.25
CA VAL A 189 2.88 -17.23 14.11
C VAL A 189 1.76 -16.22 13.89
N ALA A 190 2.15 -14.97 13.67
CA ALA A 190 1.26 -13.91 13.21
C ALA A 190 1.97 -13.06 12.17
N ASN A 191 1.20 -12.48 11.24
CA ASN A 191 1.71 -11.45 10.35
C ASN A 191 1.26 -10.08 10.86
N VAL A 192 2.12 -9.07 10.73
CA VAL A 192 1.76 -7.67 10.99
C VAL A 192 2.14 -6.85 9.78
N LEU A 193 1.32 -5.86 9.45
CA LEU A 193 1.66 -4.89 8.41
C LEU A 193 2.88 -4.05 8.82
N ARG A 194 3.52 -3.42 7.86
CA ARG A 194 4.51 -2.38 8.06
C ARG A 194 4.05 -1.39 9.12
N GLN A 195 4.92 -1.00 10.04
CA GLN A 195 4.61 -0.05 11.11
C GLN A 195 5.19 1.32 10.80
N ARG A 196 4.56 2.36 11.35
CA ARG A 196 5.04 3.76 11.27
C ARG A 196 5.87 4.17 12.47
N ASP A 197 5.60 3.54 13.61
CA ASP A 197 6.08 3.97 14.92
C ASP A 197 6.35 2.74 15.82
N ASP A 198 6.53 3.00 17.08
CA ASP A 198 6.81 2.01 18.12
C ASP A 198 5.55 1.44 18.80
N SER A 199 4.37 1.68 18.24
CA SER A 199 3.08 1.31 18.85
C SER A 199 2.77 -0.18 18.88
N LEU A 200 3.56 -1.03 18.18
CA LEU A 200 3.34 -2.47 18.15
C LEU A 200 3.52 -3.10 19.53
N LEU A 201 2.49 -3.78 20.00
CA LEU A 201 2.45 -4.50 21.26
C LEU A 201 2.37 -6.01 21.03
N LEU A 202 3.06 -6.79 21.86
CA LEU A 202 2.82 -8.21 22.03
C LEU A 202 2.06 -8.39 23.35
N GLU A 203 0.88 -8.96 23.30
CA GLU A 203 0.02 -9.18 24.45
C GLU A 203 -0.22 -10.67 24.71
N ILE A 204 -0.23 -11.03 25.99
CA ILE A 204 -0.72 -12.32 26.46
C ILE A 204 -2.10 -12.09 27.03
N VAL A 205 -3.06 -12.84 26.51
CA VAL A 205 -4.49 -12.66 26.79
C VAL A 205 -5.04 -13.94 27.37
N GLU A 206 -5.75 -13.84 28.47
CA GLU A 206 -6.56 -14.92 29.05
C GLU A 206 -7.99 -14.78 28.53
N LYS A 207 -8.53 -15.89 28.03
CA LYS A 207 -9.93 -15.98 27.56
C LYS A 207 -10.68 -16.84 28.57
N ASP A 208 -11.59 -16.23 29.30
CA ASP A 208 -12.51 -16.92 30.18
C ASP A 208 -13.97 -16.81 29.67
N GLY A 209 -14.91 -17.45 30.37
CA GLY A 209 -16.32 -17.41 29.96
C GLY A 209 -16.97 -16.03 30.08
N GLU A 210 -16.32 -15.05 30.69
CA GLU A 210 -16.80 -13.69 30.89
C GLU A 210 -16.19 -12.68 29.90
N GLY A 211 -15.08 -13.06 29.19
CA GLY A 211 -14.45 -12.19 28.19
C GLY A 211 -12.95 -12.44 28.01
N GLU A 212 -12.26 -11.37 27.56
CA GLU A 212 -10.81 -11.38 27.35
C GLU A 212 -10.15 -10.42 28.33
N LYS A 213 -9.06 -10.89 28.98
CA LYS A 213 -8.24 -10.09 29.89
C LYS A 213 -6.79 -10.08 29.42
N VAL A 214 -6.22 -8.91 29.22
CA VAL A 214 -4.78 -8.78 28.96
C VAL A 214 -4.02 -9.04 30.26
N CYS A 215 -3.31 -10.16 30.32
CA CYS A 215 -2.49 -10.52 31.47
C CYS A 215 -1.13 -9.82 31.43
N ARG A 216 -0.57 -9.65 30.23
CA ARG A 216 0.74 -8.98 30.02
C ARG A 216 0.78 -8.29 28.68
N SER A 217 1.52 -7.17 28.62
CA SER A 217 1.77 -6.42 27.40
C SER A 217 3.24 -6.02 27.31
N PHE A 218 3.82 -6.18 26.13
CA PHE A 218 5.21 -5.83 25.83
C PHE A 218 5.25 -4.82 24.69
N ALA A 219 5.99 -3.72 24.88
CA ALA A 219 6.22 -2.70 23.87
C ALA A 219 7.20 -3.21 22.78
N LEU A 220 6.73 -4.16 21.96
CA LEU A 220 7.55 -4.83 20.96
C LEU A 220 8.10 -3.85 19.93
N GLY A 221 7.30 -2.88 19.47
CA GLY A 221 7.72 -1.87 18.51
C GLY A 221 8.94 -1.07 18.95
N GLY A 222 8.94 -0.61 20.21
CA GLY A 222 10.09 0.10 20.78
C GLY A 222 11.34 -0.78 20.90
N ILE A 223 11.18 -2.07 21.15
CA ILE A 223 12.31 -3.03 21.20
C ILE A 223 12.85 -3.26 19.79
N LEU A 224 11.98 -3.44 18.78
CA LEU A 224 12.39 -3.63 17.39
C LEU A 224 13.17 -2.43 16.84
N ILE A 225 12.69 -1.20 17.08
CA ILE A 225 13.40 0.02 16.68
C ILE A 225 14.78 0.10 17.34
N LYS A 226 14.89 -0.16 18.64
CA LYS A 226 16.18 -0.22 19.34
C LYS A 226 17.09 -1.33 18.81
N ALA A 227 16.51 -2.43 18.34
CA ALA A 227 17.26 -3.50 17.70
C ALA A 227 17.78 -3.12 16.31
N GLY A 228 17.27 -2.05 15.71
CA GLY A 228 17.61 -1.61 14.36
C GLY A 228 16.80 -2.34 13.29
N TYR A 229 15.60 -2.83 13.63
CA TYR A 229 14.68 -3.33 12.63
C TYR A 229 14.18 -2.18 11.76
N ASP A 230 14.29 -2.34 10.45
CA ASP A 230 13.96 -1.30 9.47
C ASP A 230 12.56 -1.54 8.88
N TRP A 231 11.58 -0.78 9.39
CA TRP A 231 10.22 -0.80 8.87
C TRP A 231 10.09 -0.12 7.49
N ASP A 232 11.08 0.65 7.03
CA ASP A 232 11.08 1.33 5.73
C ASP A 232 11.77 0.49 4.64
N ALA A 233 12.30 -0.69 4.99
CA ALA A 233 12.91 -1.60 4.02
C ALA A 233 11.93 -1.94 2.88
N PRO A 234 12.40 -2.03 1.62
CA PRO A 234 11.55 -2.38 0.47
C PRO A 234 10.83 -3.72 0.62
N ASP A 235 11.52 -4.70 1.22
CA ASP A 235 11.00 -6.01 1.60
C ASP A 235 11.23 -6.20 3.10
N LEU A 236 10.15 -6.33 3.88
CA LEU A 236 10.26 -6.53 5.32
C LEU A 236 10.82 -7.91 5.65
N GLU A 237 11.77 -7.95 6.57
CA GLU A 237 12.34 -9.21 7.07
C GLU A 237 11.37 -9.89 8.03
N ASP A 238 11.39 -11.24 8.05
CA ASP A 238 10.67 -11.99 9.04
C ASP A 238 11.43 -12.01 10.36
N LEU A 239 10.69 -12.08 11.46
CA LEU A 239 11.20 -12.04 12.83
C LEU A 239 10.95 -13.35 13.54
N VAL A 240 11.94 -13.82 14.29
CA VAL A 240 11.79 -14.87 15.29
C VAL A 240 12.00 -14.23 16.66
N LEU A 241 11.04 -14.39 17.54
CA LEU A 241 11.04 -13.93 18.91
C LEU A 241 11.15 -15.14 19.83
N ASP A 242 12.29 -15.30 20.47
CA ASP A 242 12.50 -16.30 21.53
C ASP A 242 12.15 -15.67 22.89
N VAL A 243 11.04 -16.09 23.49
CA VAL A 243 10.53 -15.51 24.74
C VAL A 243 10.79 -16.49 25.90
N ASP A 244 11.61 -16.07 26.85
CA ASP A 244 11.82 -16.80 28.12
C ASP A 244 11.15 -16.03 29.26
N PHE A 245 9.92 -16.41 29.57
CA PHE A 245 9.14 -15.75 30.62
C PHE A 245 9.75 -15.94 32.01
N ALA A 246 10.46 -17.04 32.26
CA ALA A 246 11.05 -17.32 33.55
C ALA A 246 12.26 -16.43 33.82
N LYS A 247 13.02 -16.07 32.81
CA LYS A 247 14.21 -15.23 32.93
C LYS A 247 13.95 -13.76 32.56
N GLY A 248 12.78 -13.43 32.00
CA GLY A 248 12.52 -12.10 31.50
C GLY A 248 13.40 -11.74 30.30
N LEU A 249 13.68 -12.70 29.42
CA LEU A 249 14.51 -12.50 28.26
C LEU A 249 13.68 -12.54 26.97
N LEU A 250 13.97 -11.63 26.06
CA LEU A 250 13.44 -11.59 24.69
C LEU A 250 14.59 -11.62 23.70
N GLY A 251 14.74 -12.72 23.02
CA GLY A 251 15.63 -12.87 21.87
C GLY A 251 14.92 -12.41 20.59
N LEU A 252 15.56 -11.56 19.82
CA LEU A 252 15.12 -11.13 18.50
C LEU A 252 16.08 -11.68 17.46
N LYS A 253 15.55 -12.27 16.41
CA LYS A 253 16.34 -12.80 15.30
C LYS A 253 15.67 -12.52 13.97
N THR A 254 16.47 -12.08 13.00
CA THR A 254 16.15 -12.06 11.56
C THR A 254 17.17 -12.95 10.83
N ASP A 255 17.04 -13.07 9.54
CA ASP A 255 18.05 -13.76 8.71
C ASP A 255 19.42 -13.06 8.74
N LYS A 256 19.48 -11.76 9.04
CA LYS A 256 20.70 -10.94 9.00
C LYS A 256 21.34 -10.70 10.36
N TRP A 257 20.56 -10.73 11.45
CA TRP A 257 21.06 -10.40 12.79
C TRP A 257 20.29 -11.09 13.92
N SER A 258 20.92 -11.13 15.10
CA SER A 258 20.30 -11.62 16.35
C SER A 258 20.69 -10.73 17.51
N LYS A 259 19.74 -10.37 18.38
CA LYS A 259 19.93 -9.58 19.58
C LYS A 259 19.08 -10.12 20.72
N THR A 260 19.57 -9.96 21.97
CA THR A 260 18.83 -10.35 23.17
C THR A 260 18.59 -9.13 24.03
N PHE A 261 17.37 -8.99 24.54
CA PHE A 261 16.94 -7.92 25.42
C PHE A 261 16.45 -8.51 26.74
N GLU A 262 16.81 -7.86 27.84
CA GLU A 262 16.23 -8.12 29.14
C GLU A 262 14.99 -7.25 29.30
N PHE A 263 13.92 -7.81 29.86
CA PHE A 263 12.72 -7.07 30.21
C PHE A 263 12.33 -7.35 31.66
N ALA A 264 12.01 -6.29 32.38
CA ALA A 264 11.50 -6.42 33.72
C ALA A 264 9.99 -6.68 33.69
N PHE A 265 9.54 -7.68 34.40
CA PHE A 265 8.12 -7.84 34.69
C PHE A 265 7.71 -6.83 35.75
N VAL A 266 6.79 -5.92 35.39
CA VAL A 266 6.05 -5.13 36.36
C VAL A 266 4.83 -5.95 36.74
N PHE A 267 4.83 -6.50 37.95
CA PHE A 267 3.71 -7.23 38.53
C PHE A 267 2.65 -6.29 39.07
#